data_8a835b0958523c5b848eacedd9cb495a
#
_entry.id   8a835b0958523c5b848eacedd9cb495a
#
_cell.length_a   1.000
_cell.length_b   1.000
_cell.length_c   1.000
_cell.angle_alpha   90.00
_cell.angle_beta   90.00
_cell.angle_gamma   90.00
#
_symmetry.space_group_name_H-M   'P 1'
#
loop_
_entity.id
_entity.type
_entity.pdbx_description
1 polymer ?
#
loop_
_entity_poly.entity_id
_entity_poly.type
_entity_poly.pdbx_seq_one_letter_code
_entity_poly.pdbx_strand_id
1 'polypeptide(L)'
;DSFNLMVSELNATETLQTDFISNVSHEFKTPISAIEGYASLLQEHQQSPEEQAEYIDKILFNTRRLSALAGNILLLSKLDSQSIHPQRSRFRLDEQVRQCILALERKWTEKDVDFDVDLDSVDFTGYEGLLQHVWMNLIDNAVKFGPRGGLIRMRLIEEDGSVLFTIDNEGKSIPDEDKSRIFNKFYQGDSSHESEGNGLGLALVRKIVAIHGGEVWVEDPVNGGCRFAVRLPVEK
;
A
#
# COMPACT_ATOMS: atom_id res chain seq x y z
N ASP A 1 28.65 7.49 27.63
CA ASP A 1 28.00 6.55 26.69
C ASP A 1 26.53 6.93 26.35
N SER A 2 25.68 7.26 27.34
CA SER A 2 24.27 7.64 27.11
C SER A 2 24.11 8.93 26.29
N PHE A 3 25.01 9.93 26.47
CA PHE A 3 24.97 11.18 25.70
C PHE A 3 25.29 10.95 24.22
N ASN A 4 26.29 10.15 23.90
CA ASN A 4 26.66 9.82 22.52
C ASN A 4 25.57 8.99 21.85
N LEU A 5 24.87 8.12 22.56
CA LEU A 5 23.73 7.37 22.06
C LEU A 5 22.56 8.32 21.73
N MET A 6 22.23 9.26 22.61
CA MET A 6 21.18 10.25 22.42
C MET A 6 21.49 11.18 21.20
N VAL A 7 22.73 11.62 21.05
CA VAL A 7 23.16 12.42 19.88
C VAL A 7 23.05 11.61 18.58
N SER A 8 23.43 10.32 18.63
CA SER A 8 23.30 9.43 17.48
C SER A 8 21.82 9.22 17.09
N GLU A 9 20.92 9.02 18.04
CA GLU A 9 19.48 8.88 17.81
C GLU A 9 18.86 10.17 17.29
N LEU A 10 19.26 11.34 17.81
CA LEU A 10 18.82 12.65 17.29
C LEU A 10 19.25 12.86 15.84
N ASN A 11 20.52 12.61 15.52
CA ASN A 11 21.04 12.74 14.15
C ASN A 11 20.33 11.77 13.17
N ALA A 12 20.09 10.53 13.61
CA ALA A 12 19.35 9.55 12.81
C ALA A 12 17.91 10.02 12.54
N THR A 13 17.26 10.59 13.56
CA THR A 13 15.88 11.13 13.41
C THR A 13 15.84 12.34 12.48
N GLU A 14 16.81 13.25 12.58
CA GLU A 14 16.91 14.43 11.72
C GLU A 14 17.18 14.04 10.26
N THR A 15 18.06 13.07 10.03
CA THR A 15 18.33 12.52 8.71
C THR A 15 17.07 11.89 8.10
N LEU A 16 16.36 11.05 8.85
CA LEU A 16 15.13 10.42 8.42
C LEU A 16 14.04 11.45 8.08
N GLN A 17 13.95 12.55 8.84
CA GLN A 17 12.99 13.62 8.58
C GLN A 17 13.36 14.39 7.30
N THR A 18 14.63 14.67 7.08
CA THR A 18 15.13 15.36 5.89
C THR A 18 14.90 14.51 4.64
N ASP A 19 15.23 13.23 4.69
CA ASP A 19 14.98 12.27 3.62
C ASP A 19 13.48 12.14 3.32
N PHE A 20 12.64 12.12 4.35
CA PHE A 20 11.19 12.11 4.18
C PHE A 20 10.70 13.32 3.41
N ILE A 21 11.11 14.54 3.78
CA ILE A 21 10.71 15.79 3.10
C ILE A 21 11.21 15.81 1.66
N SER A 22 12.45 15.38 1.42
CA SER A 22 13.05 15.28 0.09
C SER A 22 12.26 14.33 -0.81
N ASN A 23 11.96 13.13 -0.32
CA ASN A 23 11.18 12.12 -1.05
C ASN A 23 9.75 12.59 -1.32
N VAL A 24 9.09 13.21 -0.33
CA VAL A 24 7.77 13.84 -0.53
C VAL A 24 7.83 14.84 -1.68
N SER A 25 8.79 15.76 -1.64
CA SER A 25 8.93 16.80 -2.66
C SER A 25 9.13 16.21 -4.05
N HIS A 26 9.94 15.14 -4.17
CA HIS A 26 10.19 14.45 -5.43
C HIS A 26 8.94 13.74 -5.96
N GLU A 27 8.22 13.00 -5.09
CA GLU A 27 7.00 12.28 -5.45
C GLU A 27 5.83 13.23 -5.82
N PHE A 28 5.82 14.47 -5.32
CA PHE A 28 4.87 15.50 -5.76
C PHE A 28 5.27 16.13 -7.09
N LYS A 29 6.56 16.40 -7.31
CA LYS A 29 7.04 17.11 -8.51
C LYS A 29 6.75 16.34 -9.79
N THR A 30 6.94 15.03 -9.79
CA THR A 30 6.74 14.19 -10.98
C THR A 30 5.32 14.27 -11.55
N PRO A 31 4.23 13.98 -10.78
CA PRO A 31 2.88 14.09 -11.30
C PRO A 31 2.48 15.54 -11.63
N ILE A 32 2.95 16.54 -10.88
CA ILE A 32 2.68 17.95 -11.19
C ILE A 32 3.27 18.31 -12.54
N SER A 33 4.54 17.99 -12.80
CA SER A 33 5.18 18.28 -14.10
C SER A 33 4.51 17.55 -15.25
N ALA A 34 4.00 16.33 -15.04
CA ALA A 34 3.24 15.60 -16.05
C ALA A 34 1.90 16.30 -16.34
N ILE A 35 1.17 16.75 -15.31
CA ILE A 35 -0.09 17.50 -15.47
C ILE A 35 0.16 18.79 -16.25
N GLU A 36 1.18 19.58 -15.87
CA GLU A 36 1.54 20.80 -16.55
C GLU A 36 1.92 20.56 -18.02
N GLY A 37 2.71 19.51 -18.30
CA GLY A 37 3.11 19.15 -19.66
C GLY A 37 1.92 18.81 -20.55
N TYR A 38 1.04 17.89 -20.11
CA TYR A 38 -0.15 17.53 -20.90
C TYR A 38 -1.15 18.69 -21.02
N ALA A 39 -1.31 19.53 -20.00
CA ALA A 39 -2.14 20.72 -20.07
C ALA A 39 -1.60 21.75 -21.07
N SER A 40 -0.25 21.93 -21.14
CA SER A 40 0.38 22.78 -22.15
C SER A 40 0.19 22.28 -23.57
N LEU A 41 0.33 20.95 -23.77
CA LEU A 41 0.03 20.35 -25.08
C LEU A 41 -1.41 20.60 -25.52
N LEU A 42 -2.38 20.49 -24.60
CA LEU A 42 -3.79 20.80 -24.92
C LEU A 42 -4.03 22.26 -25.33
N GLN A 43 -3.18 23.20 -24.90
CA GLN A 43 -3.29 24.61 -25.29
C GLN A 43 -2.81 24.90 -26.73
N GLU A 44 -2.01 24.04 -27.31
CA GLU A 44 -1.46 24.24 -28.65
C GLU A 44 -2.49 24.06 -29.78
N HIS A 45 -3.66 23.51 -29.49
CA HIS A 45 -4.82 23.33 -30.42
C HIS A 45 -4.53 22.59 -31.74
N GLN A 46 -3.46 21.79 -31.80
CA GLN A 46 -3.07 21.05 -32.99
C GLN A 46 -3.33 19.54 -32.89
N GLN A 47 -3.91 19.07 -31.78
CA GLN A 47 -4.09 17.66 -31.49
C GLN A 47 -5.42 17.15 -32.03
N SER A 48 -5.43 15.87 -32.44
CA SER A 48 -6.66 15.16 -32.76
C SER A 48 -7.56 14.99 -31.52
N PRO A 49 -8.87 14.75 -31.69
CA PRO A 49 -9.77 14.47 -30.58
C PRO A 49 -9.30 13.28 -29.73
N GLU A 50 -8.67 12.27 -30.34
CA GLU A 50 -8.12 11.09 -29.69
C GLU A 50 -6.92 11.45 -28.80
N GLU A 51 -6.01 12.27 -29.29
CA GLU A 51 -4.85 12.76 -28.51
C GLU A 51 -5.30 13.64 -27.36
N GLN A 52 -6.29 14.51 -27.57
CA GLN A 52 -6.88 15.32 -26.50
C GLN A 52 -7.48 14.44 -25.38
N ALA A 53 -8.21 13.38 -25.75
CA ALA A 53 -8.77 12.44 -24.79
C ALA A 53 -7.65 11.72 -24.00
N GLU A 54 -6.59 11.28 -24.68
CA GLU A 54 -5.42 10.67 -24.01
C GLU A 54 -4.76 11.63 -23.02
N TYR A 55 -4.54 12.89 -23.41
CA TYR A 55 -3.90 13.89 -22.53
C TYR A 55 -4.77 14.19 -21.30
N ILE A 56 -6.09 14.28 -21.48
CA ILE A 56 -7.03 14.43 -20.36
C ILE A 56 -6.95 13.23 -19.42
N ASP A 57 -6.92 12.00 -19.95
CA ASP A 57 -6.78 10.80 -19.13
C ASP A 57 -5.47 10.78 -18.34
N LYS A 58 -4.35 11.21 -18.95
CA LYS A 58 -3.05 11.35 -18.26
C LYS A 58 -3.09 12.41 -17.15
N ILE A 59 -3.76 13.54 -17.37
CA ILE A 59 -3.97 14.57 -16.33
C ILE A 59 -4.78 14.00 -15.18
N LEU A 60 -5.92 13.37 -15.46
CA LEU A 60 -6.79 12.77 -14.44
C LEU A 60 -6.06 11.67 -13.65
N PHE A 61 -5.29 10.83 -14.32
CA PHE A 61 -4.45 9.81 -13.72
C PHE A 61 -3.47 10.41 -12.70
N ASN A 62 -2.68 11.42 -13.12
CA ASN A 62 -1.69 12.06 -12.26
C ASN A 62 -2.35 12.84 -11.10
N THR A 63 -3.52 13.43 -11.31
CA THR A 63 -4.30 14.11 -10.25
C THR A 63 -4.77 13.10 -9.19
N ARG A 64 -5.26 11.91 -9.60
CA ARG A 64 -5.66 10.84 -8.66
C ARG A 64 -4.45 10.31 -7.88
N ARG A 65 -3.32 10.12 -8.55
CA ARG A 65 -2.06 9.71 -7.91
C ARG A 65 -1.62 10.73 -6.85
N LEU A 66 -1.69 12.02 -7.17
CA LEU A 66 -1.35 13.12 -6.25
C LEU A 66 -2.28 13.14 -5.02
N SER A 67 -3.59 12.95 -5.23
CA SER A 67 -4.58 12.88 -4.15
C SER A 67 -4.33 11.69 -3.22
N ALA A 68 -4.01 10.52 -3.78
CA ALA A 68 -3.68 9.32 -2.99
C ALA A 68 -2.39 9.52 -2.19
N LEU A 69 -1.35 10.13 -2.78
CA LEU A 69 -0.10 10.46 -2.10
C LEU A 69 -0.36 11.40 -0.91
N ALA A 70 -1.09 12.49 -1.13
CA ALA A 70 -1.46 13.44 -0.07
C ALA A 70 -2.25 12.75 1.06
N GLY A 71 -3.23 11.92 0.71
CA GLY A 71 -4.02 11.13 1.67
C GLY A 71 -3.15 10.21 2.54
N ASN A 72 -2.24 9.47 1.92
CA ASN A 72 -1.32 8.57 2.62
C ASN A 72 -0.37 9.31 3.57
N ILE A 73 0.19 10.45 3.13
CA ILE A 73 1.05 11.30 3.97
C ILE A 73 0.28 11.83 5.19
N LEU A 74 -0.92 12.36 4.97
CA LEU A 74 -1.75 12.87 6.06
C LEU A 74 -2.15 11.77 7.04
N LEU A 75 -2.49 10.58 6.55
CA LEU A 75 -2.82 9.44 7.40
C LEU A 75 -1.61 8.99 8.22
N LEU A 76 -0.44 8.80 7.58
CA LEU A 76 0.80 8.47 8.29
C LEU A 76 1.15 9.52 9.35
N SER A 77 1.10 10.81 9.01
CA SER A 77 1.36 11.90 9.97
C SER A 77 0.44 11.85 11.18
N LYS A 78 -0.86 11.63 10.95
CA LYS A 78 -1.84 11.50 12.03
C LYS A 78 -1.61 10.26 12.90
N LEU A 79 -1.22 9.12 12.30
CA LEU A 79 -0.89 7.89 13.02
C LEU A 79 0.43 8.02 13.80
N ASP A 80 1.41 8.76 13.29
CA ASP A 80 2.69 9.02 13.98
C ASP A 80 2.50 9.96 15.18
N SER A 81 1.67 11.00 15.05
CA SER A 81 1.38 11.98 16.11
C SER A 81 0.36 11.49 17.15
N GLN A 82 -0.16 10.27 17.02
CA GLN A 82 -1.25 9.74 17.85
C GLN A 82 -2.48 10.67 17.93
N SER A 83 -2.63 11.54 16.91
CA SER A 83 -3.71 12.54 16.86
C SER A 83 -5.05 11.93 16.43
N ILE A 84 -5.07 10.69 15.96
CA ILE A 84 -6.30 9.96 15.66
C ILE A 84 -6.72 9.19 16.91
N HIS A 85 -7.95 9.40 17.33
CA HIS A 85 -8.66 8.55 18.28
C HIS A 85 -9.77 7.80 17.52
N PRO A 86 -9.44 6.84 16.65
CA PRO A 86 -10.46 6.09 15.95
C PRO A 86 -11.26 5.29 16.97
N GLN A 87 -12.57 5.21 16.76
CA GLN A 87 -13.40 4.34 17.59
C GLN A 87 -13.20 2.88 17.17
N ARG A 88 -12.94 2.01 18.14
CA ARG A 88 -12.95 0.58 17.91
C ARG A 88 -14.39 0.11 17.72
N SER A 89 -14.60 -0.73 16.72
CA SER A 89 -15.88 -1.37 16.42
C SER A 89 -15.69 -2.87 16.29
N ARG A 90 -16.78 -3.62 16.49
CA ARG A 90 -16.83 -5.03 16.15
C ARG A 90 -17.41 -5.17 14.75
N PHE A 91 -16.73 -5.89 13.87
CA PHE A 91 -17.11 -6.08 12.48
C PHE A 91 -16.62 -7.43 11.95
N ARG A 92 -17.17 -7.86 10.82
CA ARG A 92 -16.78 -9.06 10.11
C ARG A 92 -15.55 -8.77 9.26
N LEU A 93 -14.41 -9.32 9.67
CA LEU A 93 -13.13 -9.08 9.00
C LEU A 93 -13.08 -9.70 7.60
N ASP A 94 -13.59 -10.93 7.44
CA ASP A 94 -13.71 -11.61 6.17
C ASP A 94 -14.58 -10.82 5.17
N GLU A 95 -15.66 -10.23 5.62
CA GLU A 95 -16.54 -9.42 4.77
C GLU A 95 -15.84 -8.12 4.33
N GLN A 96 -15.09 -7.49 5.25
CA GLN A 96 -14.29 -6.31 4.90
C GLN A 96 -13.24 -6.63 3.82
N VAL A 97 -12.56 -7.78 3.90
CA VAL A 97 -11.61 -8.23 2.85
C VAL A 97 -12.34 -8.43 1.53
N ARG A 98 -13.51 -9.11 1.51
CA ARG A 98 -14.32 -9.28 0.29
C ARG A 98 -14.72 -7.95 -0.34
N GLN A 99 -15.13 -6.99 0.46
CA GLN A 99 -15.47 -5.64 -0.04
C GLN A 99 -14.26 -4.93 -0.64
N CYS A 100 -13.06 -5.10 -0.08
CA CYS A 100 -11.84 -4.56 -0.65
C CYS A 100 -11.49 -5.18 -2.01
N ILE A 101 -11.71 -6.49 -2.19
CA ILE A 101 -11.55 -7.16 -3.50
C ILE A 101 -12.49 -6.52 -4.53
N LEU A 102 -13.77 -6.38 -4.19
CA LEU A 102 -14.78 -5.79 -5.08
C LEU A 102 -14.48 -4.32 -5.40
N ALA A 103 -13.99 -3.55 -4.43
CA ALA A 103 -13.61 -2.16 -4.65
C ALA A 103 -12.47 -1.98 -5.69
N LEU A 104 -11.68 -3.02 -5.93
CA LEU A 104 -10.60 -3.05 -6.91
C LEU A 104 -10.98 -3.79 -8.21
N GLU A 105 -12.29 -4.10 -8.42
CA GLU A 105 -12.79 -4.92 -9.53
C GLU A 105 -12.26 -4.45 -10.89
N ARG A 106 -12.32 -3.16 -11.17
CA ARG A 106 -11.84 -2.62 -12.44
C ARG A 106 -10.36 -2.97 -12.68
N LYS A 107 -9.49 -2.85 -11.67
CA LYS A 107 -8.05 -3.07 -11.81
C LYS A 107 -7.72 -4.53 -12.09
N TRP A 108 -8.32 -5.45 -11.33
CA TRP A 108 -8.03 -6.88 -11.52
C TRP A 108 -8.72 -7.45 -12.76
N THR A 109 -9.89 -6.93 -13.17
CA THR A 109 -10.53 -7.29 -14.44
C THR A 109 -9.73 -6.81 -15.65
N GLU A 110 -9.23 -5.55 -15.65
CA GLU A 110 -8.37 -5.02 -16.71
C GLU A 110 -7.07 -5.83 -16.87
N LYS A 111 -6.60 -6.47 -15.80
CA LYS A 111 -5.40 -7.29 -15.77
C LYS A 111 -5.67 -8.79 -15.93
N ASP A 112 -6.94 -9.18 -16.02
CA ASP A 112 -7.39 -10.57 -16.20
C ASP A 112 -6.90 -11.49 -15.04
N VAL A 113 -6.96 -10.98 -13.80
CA VAL A 113 -6.49 -11.68 -12.60
C VAL A 113 -7.63 -12.52 -12.01
N ASP A 114 -7.32 -13.78 -11.68
CA ASP A 114 -8.21 -14.68 -10.94
C ASP A 114 -7.93 -14.66 -9.44
N PHE A 115 -8.95 -15.00 -8.65
CA PHE A 115 -8.86 -15.08 -7.19
C PHE A 115 -9.25 -16.45 -6.68
N ASP A 116 -8.42 -17.04 -5.81
CA ASP A 116 -8.74 -18.18 -4.95
C ASP A 116 -8.86 -17.68 -3.51
N VAL A 117 -10.10 -17.54 -3.02
CA VAL A 117 -10.43 -16.86 -1.76
C VAL A 117 -11.03 -17.85 -0.77
N ASP A 118 -10.33 -18.08 0.35
CA ASP A 118 -10.76 -18.95 1.44
C ASP A 118 -10.61 -18.17 2.75
N LEU A 119 -11.73 -17.62 3.22
CA LEU A 119 -11.77 -16.73 4.36
C LEU A 119 -12.75 -17.27 5.39
N ASP A 120 -12.25 -17.65 6.56
CA ASP A 120 -13.05 -17.99 7.71
C ASP A 120 -13.90 -16.79 8.14
N SER A 121 -15.07 -17.10 8.71
CA SER A 121 -15.96 -16.08 9.26
C SER A 121 -15.44 -15.58 10.60
N VAL A 122 -14.80 -14.41 10.62
CA VAL A 122 -14.15 -13.85 11.79
C VAL A 122 -14.79 -12.54 12.22
N ASP A 123 -15.31 -12.50 13.47
CA ASP A 123 -15.69 -11.27 14.16
C ASP A 123 -14.43 -10.65 14.80
N PHE A 124 -14.06 -9.45 14.39
CA PHE A 124 -12.89 -8.76 14.88
C PHE A 124 -13.27 -7.44 15.56
N THR A 125 -12.58 -7.10 16.65
CA THR A 125 -12.73 -5.81 17.34
C THR A 125 -11.48 -4.96 17.11
N GLY A 126 -11.62 -3.89 16.34
CA GLY A 126 -10.50 -3.04 15.96
C GLY A 126 -10.92 -1.74 15.30
N TYR A 127 -9.98 -1.07 14.68
CA TYR A 127 -10.22 0.16 13.94
C TYR A 127 -10.57 -0.17 12.48
N GLU A 128 -11.85 -0.43 12.22
CA GLU A 128 -12.37 -0.91 10.94
C GLU A 128 -11.86 -0.09 9.75
N GLY A 129 -11.96 1.23 9.80
CA GLY A 129 -11.49 2.10 8.72
C GLY A 129 -9.98 2.04 8.51
N LEU A 130 -9.16 1.79 9.55
CA LEU A 130 -7.72 1.62 9.39
C LEU A 130 -7.38 0.27 8.76
N LEU A 131 -8.02 -0.81 9.19
CA LEU A 131 -7.77 -2.14 8.62
C LEU A 131 -8.19 -2.21 7.15
N GLN A 132 -9.22 -1.48 6.73
CA GLN A 132 -9.56 -1.37 5.32
C GLN A 132 -8.38 -0.87 4.47
N HIS A 133 -7.59 0.09 4.97
CA HIS A 133 -6.36 0.52 4.28
C HIS A 133 -5.32 -0.58 4.17
N VAL A 134 -5.23 -1.50 5.15
CA VAL A 134 -4.31 -2.65 5.10
C VAL A 134 -4.69 -3.55 3.92
N TRP A 135 -5.95 -3.98 3.87
CA TRP A 135 -6.41 -4.90 2.82
C TRP A 135 -6.32 -4.28 1.43
N MET A 136 -6.78 -3.02 1.30
CA MET A 136 -6.69 -2.29 0.04
C MET A 136 -5.26 -2.20 -0.50
N ASN A 137 -4.26 -1.89 0.36
CA ASN A 137 -2.86 -1.80 -0.06
C ASN A 137 -2.28 -3.18 -0.44
N LEU A 138 -2.57 -4.23 0.33
CA LEU A 138 -2.05 -5.57 0.06
C LEU A 138 -2.67 -6.16 -1.22
N ILE A 139 -3.99 -6.01 -1.41
CA ILE A 139 -4.70 -6.49 -2.60
C ILE A 139 -4.24 -5.71 -3.85
N ASP A 140 -4.14 -4.37 -3.75
CA ASP A 140 -3.66 -3.54 -4.86
C ASP A 140 -2.23 -3.90 -5.26
N ASN A 141 -1.35 -4.16 -4.29
CA ASN A 141 0.01 -4.64 -4.54
C ASN A 141 0.01 -6.01 -5.22
N ALA A 142 -0.81 -6.97 -4.76
CA ALA A 142 -0.88 -8.30 -5.36
C ALA A 142 -1.35 -8.24 -6.82
N VAL A 143 -2.39 -7.43 -7.10
CA VAL A 143 -2.86 -7.19 -8.47
C VAL A 143 -1.78 -6.51 -9.29
N LYS A 144 -1.11 -5.49 -8.76
CA LYS A 144 -0.11 -4.70 -9.46
C LYS A 144 1.11 -5.51 -9.87
N PHE A 145 1.67 -6.30 -8.95
CA PHE A 145 2.92 -7.02 -9.14
C PHE A 145 2.74 -8.47 -9.62
N GLY A 146 1.53 -9.01 -9.57
CA GLY A 146 1.19 -10.27 -10.21
C GLY A 146 1.26 -10.17 -11.75
N PRO A 147 1.42 -11.28 -12.48
CA PRO A 147 1.35 -11.28 -13.94
C PRO A 147 -0.09 -11.05 -14.43
N ARG A 148 -0.23 -10.65 -15.69
CA ARG A 148 -1.53 -10.64 -16.37
C ARG A 148 -2.06 -12.07 -16.49
N GLY A 149 -3.33 -12.31 -16.19
CA GLY A 149 -3.92 -13.65 -16.15
C GLY A 149 -3.42 -14.52 -15.00
N GLY A 150 -2.78 -13.91 -14.00
CA GLY A 150 -2.26 -14.62 -12.82
C GLY A 150 -3.32 -14.89 -11.77
N LEU A 151 -2.97 -15.75 -10.82
CA LEU A 151 -3.82 -16.13 -9.70
C LEU A 151 -3.36 -15.47 -8.39
N ILE A 152 -4.30 -14.82 -7.69
CA ILE A 152 -4.10 -14.32 -6.32
C ILE A 152 -4.82 -15.24 -5.36
N ARG A 153 -4.09 -15.81 -4.39
CA ARG A 153 -4.66 -16.65 -3.33
C ARG A 153 -4.75 -15.88 -2.03
N MET A 154 -5.90 -15.91 -1.39
CA MET A 154 -6.13 -15.28 -0.09
C MET A 154 -6.65 -16.29 0.91
N ARG A 155 -6.10 -16.25 2.12
CA ARG A 155 -6.55 -17.06 3.24
C ARG A 155 -6.72 -16.18 4.47
N LEU A 156 -7.77 -16.41 5.23
CA LEU A 156 -8.01 -15.81 6.53
C LEU A 156 -8.40 -16.94 7.48
N ILE A 157 -7.60 -17.15 8.51
CA ILE A 157 -7.85 -18.18 9.52
C ILE A 157 -7.76 -17.59 10.92
N GLU A 158 -8.57 -18.11 11.84
CA GLU A 158 -8.48 -17.79 13.26
C GLU A 158 -7.78 -18.96 13.97
N GLU A 159 -6.63 -18.69 14.58
CA GLU A 159 -5.82 -19.69 15.29
C GLU A 159 -5.16 -19.09 16.54
N ASP A 160 -5.13 -19.84 17.63
CA ASP A 160 -4.40 -19.51 18.86
C ASP A 160 -4.63 -18.09 19.41
N GLY A 161 -5.87 -17.58 19.29
CA GLY A 161 -6.24 -16.24 19.77
C GLY A 161 -5.70 -15.11 18.88
N SER A 162 -5.37 -15.42 17.65
CA SER A 162 -5.00 -14.46 16.61
C SER A 162 -5.69 -14.76 15.29
N VAL A 163 -5.80 -13.76 14.44
CA VAL A 163 -6.22 -13.92 13.05
C VAL A 163 -4.99 -13.83 12.17
N LEU A 164 -4.81 -14.80 11.27
CA LEU A 164 -3.79 -14.80 10.25
C LEU A 164 -4.43 -14.59 8.87
N PHE A 165 -4.08 -13.49 8.22
CA PHE A 165 -4.42 -13.22 6.83
C PHE A 165 -3.18 -13.41 5.97
N THR A 166 -3.30 -14.13 4.85
CA THR A 166 -2.26 -14.25 3.84
C THR A 166 -2.79 -13.89 2.47
N ILE A 167 -1.94 -13.27 1.66
CA ILE A 167 -2.19 -12.99 0.25
C ILE A 167 -0.97 -13.34 -0.57
N ASP A 168 -1.15 -14.24 -1.53
CA ASP A 168 -0.11 -14.73 -2.43
C ASP A 168 -0.38 -14.23 -3.84
N ASN A 169 0.63 -13.75 -4.54
CA ASN A 169 0.56 -13.46 -5.96
C ASN A 169 1.65 -14.20 -6.73
N GLU A 170 1.32 -14.64 -7.94
CA GLU A 170 2.25 -15.23 -8.88
C GLU A 170 3.06 -14.12 -9.54
N GLY A 171 4.23 -13.81 -9.04
CA GLY A 171 5.07 -12.76 -9.57
C GLY A 171 6.54 -13.02 -9.30
N LYS A 172 7.35 -11.98 -9.34
CA LYS A 172 8.75 -12.08 -8.92
C LYS A 172 8.82 -12.12 -7.41
N SER A 173 9.67 -12.99 -6.86
CA SER A 173 10.02 -12.97 -5.44
C SER A 173 10.74 -11.67 -5.09
N ILE A 174 10.57 -11.24 -3.85
CA ILE A 174 11.29 -10.09 -3.32
C ILE A 174 12.65 -10.58 -2.80
N PRO A 175 13.78 -9.96 -3.21
CA PRO A 175 15.10 -10.31 -2.70
C PRO A 175 15.13 -10.26 -1.16
N ASP A 176 15.84 -11.20 -0.52
CA ASP A 176 15.88 -11.28 0.95
C ASP A 176 16.36 -10.00 1.62
N GLU A 177 17.30 -9.29 0.98
CA GLU A 177 17.81 -7.99 1.43
C GLU A 177 16.74 -6.88 1.43
N ASP A 178 15.72 -7.03 0.59
CA ASP A 178 14.63 -6.05 0.45
C ASP A 178 13.43 -6.36 1.34
N LYS A 179 13.24 -7.62 1.77
CA LYS A 179 12.06 -8.05 2.54
C LYS A 179 11.80 -7.21 3.79
N SER A 180 12.85 -6.76 4.49
CA SER A 180 12.72 -5.86 5.63
C SER A 180 12.54 -4.40 5.23
N ARG A 181 13.04 -4.00 4.05
CA ARG A 181 13.07 -2.62 3.58
C ARG A 181 11.79 -2.18 2.88
N ILE A 182 11.04 -3.11 2.26
CA ILE A 182 9.80 -2.81 1.53
C ILE A 182 8.72 -2.13 2.39
N PHE A 183 8.81 -2.25 3.72
CA PHE A 183 7.93 -1.57 4.67
C PHE A 183 8.43 -0.18 5.09
N ASN A 184 9.56 0.28 4.58
CA ASN A 184 10.06 1.63 4.84
C ASN A 184 9.32 2.65 3.96
N LYS A 185 9.17 3.87 4.49
CA LYS A 185 8.53 4.97 3.76
C LYS A 185 9.32 5.27 2.48
N PHE A 186 8.64 5.41 1.34
CA PHE A 186 9.18 5.69 0.00
C PHE A 186 10.11 4.63 -0.57
N TYR A 187 10.20 3.46 0.05
CA TYR A 187 10.99 2.39 -0.53
C TYR A 187 10.31 1.85 -1.79
N GLN A 188 11.06 1.76 -2.86
CA GLN A 188 10.68 1.15 -4.14
C GLN A 188 11.86 0.30 -4.59
N GLY A 189 11.63 -0.98 -4.91
CA GLY A 189 12.68 -1.86 -5.46
C GLY A 189 13.04 -1.45 -6.89
N ASP A 190 14.22 -1.84 -7.36
CA ASP A 190 14.77 -1.44 -8.68
C ASP A 190 13.83 -1.73 -9.87
N SER A 191 12.99 -2.77 -9.78
CA SER A 191 12.02 -3.11 -10.82
C SER A 191 10.70 -2.34 -10.75
N SER A 192 10.49 -1.52 -9.73
CA SER A 192 9.23 -0.81 -9.46
C SER A 192 9.22 0.64 -9.94
N HIS A 193 10.36 1.16 -10.42
CA HIS A 193 10.42 2.52 -10.98
C HIS A 193 9.54 2.71 -12.23
N GLU A 194 9.24 1.64 -12.96
CA GLU A 194 8.29 1.64 -14.08
C GLU A 194 6.84 1.39 -13.64
N SER A 195 6.62 0.99 -12.39
CA SER A 195 5.31 0.61 -11.87
C SER A 195 4.74 1.67 -10.93
N GLU A 196 3.43 1.91 -11.05
CA GLU A 196 2.68 2.87 -10.25
C GLU A 196 2.80 2.62 -8.74
N GLY A 197 3.30 3.59 -7.99
CA GLY A 197 3.33 3.55 -6.51
C GLY A 197 4.20 4.66 -5.95
N ASN A 198 3.91 5.05 -4.73
CA ASN A 198 4.63 6.10 -4.02
C ASN A 198 5.47 5.57 -2.84
N GLY A 199 5.58 4.24 -2.69
CA GLY A 199 6.35 3.62 -1.61
C GLY A 199 5.80 3.86 -0.20
N LEU A 200 4.55 4.33 -0.06
CA LEU A 200 3.93 4.59 1.25
C LEU A 200 2.93 3.52 1.69
N GLY A 201 2.41 2.71 0.76
CA GLY A 201 1.36 1.74 1.04
C GLY A 201 1.76 0.69 2.07
N LEU A 202 2.91 0.04 1.90
CA LEU A 202 3.39 -0.97 2.84
C LEU A 202 3.87 -0.37 4.17
N ALA A 203 4.41 0.85 4.17
CA ALA A 203 4.73 1.57 5.41
C ALA A 203 3.45 1.86 6.22
N LEU A 204 2.36 2.22 5.54
CA LEU A 204 1.04 2.40 6.16
C LEU A 204 0.49 1.08 6.72
N VAL A 205 0.61 -0.01 5.96
CA VAL A 205 0.23 -1.37 6.41
C VAL A 205 0.95 -1.70 7.71
N ARG A 206 2.29 -1.60 7.75
CA ARG A 206 3.09 -1.88 8.96
C ARG A 206 2.66 -1.03 10.15
N LYS A 207 2.42 0.26 9.94
CA LYS A 207 2.00 1.18 11.01
C LYS A 207 0.62 0.82 11.56
N ILE A 208 -0.35 0.54 10.70
CA ILE A 208 -1.71 0.19 11.13
C ILE A 208 -1.73 -1.16 11.85
N VAL A 209 -1.04 -2.17 11.32
CA VAL A 209 -0.93 -3.49 11.95
C VAL A 209 -0.29 -3.38 13.34
N ALA A 210 0.79 -2.59 13.48
CA ALA A 210 1.44 -2.34 14.78
C ALA A 210 0.50 -1.65 15.79
N ILE A 211 -0.36 -0.72 15.37
CA ILE A 211 -1.38 -0.07 16.22
C ILE A 211 -2.39 -1.11 16.77
N HIS A 212 -2.64 -2.20 16.03
CA HIS A 212 -3.48 -3.31 16.47
C HIS A 212 -2.72 -4.36 17.29
N GLY A 213 -1.43 -4.13 17.61
CA GLY A 213 -0.58 -5.09 18.32
C GLY A 213 -0.20 -6.31 17.47
N GLY A 214 -0.37 -6.21 16.16
CA GLY A 214 -0.09 -7.27 15.20
C GLY A 214 1.27 -7.17 14.55
N GLU A 215 1.53 -8.09 13.62
CA GLU A 215 2.75 -8.20 12.84
C GLU A 215 2.43 -8.38 11.35
N VAL A 216 3.27 -7.81 10.48
CA VAL A 216 3.23 -8.01 9.02
C VAL A 216 4.60 -8.38 8.51
N TRP A 217 4.64 -9.38 7.62
CA TRP A 217 5.88 -9.82 6.98
C TRP A 217 5.64 -10.26 5.54
N VAL A 218 6.73 -10.56 4.85
CA VAL A 218 6.72 -11.13 3.49
C VAL A 218 7.58 -12.38 3.47
N GLU A 219 7.13 -13.38 2.73
CA GLU A 219 7.83 -14.65 2.53
C GLU A 219 7.67 -15.16 1.10
N ASP A 220 8.49 -16.14 0.73
CA ASP A 220 8.38 -16.78 -0.56
C ASP A 220 7.50 -18.04 -0.42
N PRO A 221 6.36 -18.10 -1.10
CA PRO A 221 5.54 -19.30 -1.11
C PRO A 221 6.21 -20.44 -1.90
N VAL A 222 5.90 -21.70 -1.56
CA VAL A 222 6.50 -22.89 -2.17
C VAL A 222 6.38 -22.91 -3.70
N ASN A 223 5.31 -22.34 -4.23
CA ASN A 223 5.02 -22.28 -5.67
C ASN A 223 5.63 -21.09 -6.41
N GLY A 224 6.54 -20.35 -5.75
CA GLY A 224 7.11 -19.11 -6.28
C GLY A 224 6.16 -17.92 -6.13
N GLY A 225 6.65 -16.72 -6.46
CA GLY A 225 5.91 -15.48 -6.26
C GLY A 225 6.21 -14.83 -4.91
N CYS A 226 5.25 -14.13 -4.35
CA CYS A 226 5.38 -13.40 -3.11
C CYS A 226 4.15 -13.60 -2.24
N ARG A 227 4.34 -13.85 -0.93
CA ARG A 227 3.28 -13.90 0.08
C ARG A 227 3.46 -12.79 1.08
N PHE A 228 2.43 -11.96 1.25
CA PHE A 228 2.31 -11.11 2.41
C PHE A 228 1.44 -11.78 3.46
N ALA A 229 1.86 -11.70 4.71
CA ALA A 229 1.15 -12.24 5.86
C ALA A 229 0.94 -11.15 6.93
N VAL A 230 -0.26 -11.12 7.50
CA VAL A 230 -0.65 -10.22 8.60
C VAL A 230 -1.23 -11.04 9.71
N ARG A 231 -0.67 -10.91 10.91
CA ARG A 231 -1.20 -11.50 12.14
C ARG A 231 -1.74 -10.40 13.05
N LEU A 232 -2.97 -10.56 13.49
CA LEU A 232 -3.64 -9.64 14.41
C LEU A 232 -4.09 -10.38 15.67
N PRO A 233 -3.79 -9.93 16.88
CA PRO A 233 -4.32 -10.54 18.10
C PRO A 233 -5.82 -10.31 18.20
N VAL A 234 -6.56 -11.35 18.58
CA VAL A 234 -7.99 -11.26 18.91
C VAL A 234 -8.11 -10.97 20.40
N GLU A 235 -8.63 -9.80 20.73
CA GLU A 235 -8.95 -9.50 22.14
C GLU A 235 -10.16 -10.33 22.56
N LYS A 236 -10.03 -11.05 23.69
CA LYS A 236 -11.09 -11.84 24.30
C LYS A 236 -12.08 -10.96 25.05
#